data_7ce1e9d791a9f1f3b79ae254b348ba9e
#
_entry.id   7ce1e9d791a9f1f3b79ae254b348ba9e
#
_cell.length_a   1.000
_cell.length_b   1.000
_cell.length_c   1.000
_cell.angle_alpha   90.00
_cell.angle_beta   90.00
_cell.angle_gamma   90.00
#
_symmetry.space_group_name_H-M   'P 1'
#
loop_
_entity.id
_entity.type
_entity.pdbx_description
1 polymer ?
#
loop_
_entity_poly.entity_id
_entity_poly.type
_entity_poly.pdbx_seq_one_letter_code
_entity_poly.pdbx_strand_id
1 'polypeptide(L)'
;MPHTRSTRLIAGAFACAALAAGLPPLTGRAQPFDSPLEATGARLAQDRQPAAPAAQAAPTGIPVEAPGFTGKTALLDTTGYSIGRRIFAPGSHNATWHMHAAGQLIFAESGRGRLQIKGQPMRELAPGDTAYIPASTMHWHGSTPGESFTMTFVTMGAGPTSQGEPLTDEVYLGRK
;
A
#
# COMPACT_ATOMS: atom_id res chain seq x y z
N MET A 1 -36.11 56.27 -18.08
CA MET A 1 -36.58 56.47 -16.70
C MET A 1 -36.41 55.15 -15.98
N PRO A 2 -35.41 54.97 -15.12
CA PRO A 2 -35.22 53.70 -14.40
C PRO A 2 -35.88 53.76 -13.04
N HIS A 3 -36.59 52.69 -12.69
CA HIS A 3 -37.15 52.50 -11.35
C HIS A 3 -36.23 51.63 -10.51
N THR A 4 -35.56 52.29 -9.58
CA THR A 4 -34.79 51.65 -8.48
C THR A 4 -35.75 51.11 -7.44
N ARG A 5 -35.72 49.80 -7.16
CA ARG A 5 -36.33 49.20 -5.97
C ARG A 5 -35.25 48.88 -4.93
N SER A 6 -35.27 49.64 -3.84
CA SER A 6 -34.53 49.35 -2.63
C SER A 6 -35.11 48.16 -1.88
N THR A 7 -34.30 47.14 -1.62
CA THR A 7 -34.68 46.05 -0.73
C THR A 7 -33.98 46.30 0.60
N ARG A 8 -34.78 46.53 1.65
CA ARG A 8 -34.32 46.71 3.04
C ARG A 8 -33.96 45.34 3.64
N LEU A 9 -32.74 45.19 4.13
CA LEU A 9 -32.34 44.09 5.01
C LEU A 9 -32.93 44.33 6.41
N ILE A 10 -33.66 43.35 6.92
CA ILE A 10 -34.09 43.26 8.32
C ILE A 10 -33.11 42.35 9.03
N ALA A 11 -32.31 42.91 9.90
CA ALA A 11 -31.45 42.18 10.81
C ALA A 11 -32.27 41.74 12.03
N GLY A 12 -32.55 40.44 12.13
CA GLY A 12 -33.13 39.83 13.33
C GLY A 12 -32.01 39.36 14.26
N ALA A 13 -31.86 40.05 15.40
CA ALA A 13 -31.01 39.63 16.46
C ALA A 13 -31.72 38.60 17.35
N PHE A 14 -31.29 37.33 17.31
CA PHE A 14 -31.73 36.34 18.28
C PHE A 14 -30.75 36.35 19.47
N ALA A 15 -31.25 36.82 20.62
CA ALA A 15 -30.58 36.69 21.91
C ALA A 15 -30.83 35.29 22.45
N CYS A 16 -29.81 34.43 22.45
CA CYS A 16 -29.83 33.19 23.24
C CYS A 16 -29.40 33.46 24.69
N ALA A 17 -30.34 33.37 25.58
CA ALA A 17 -30.07 33.34 27.02
C ALA A 17 -29.49 31.97 27.39
N ALA A 18 -28.23 31.92 27.81
CA ALA A 18 -27.60 30.74 28.37
C ALA A 18 -28.00 30.59 29.84
N LEU A 19 -28.82 29.58 30.16
CA LEU A 19 -28.98 29.10 31.54
C LEU A 19 -27.72 28.29 31.91
N ALA A 20 -26.90 28.86 32.76
CA ALA A 20 -25.82 28.14 33.43
C ALA A 20 -26.39 27.31 34.58
N ALA A 21 -26.69 26.05 34.35
CA ALA A 21 -26.91 25.08 35.42
C ALA A 21 -25.56 24.57 35.90
N GLY A 22 -25.16 24.97 37.10
CA GLY A 22 -23.94 24.52 37.75
C GLY A 22 -24.00 23.03 38.10
N LEU A 23 -23.13 22.25 37.46
CA LEU A 23 -22.84 20.89 37.86
C LEU A 23 -21.76 20.92 38.98
N PRO A 24 -21.90 20.12 40.03
CA PRO A 24 -20.88 20.02 41.07
C PRO A 24 -19.60 19.37 40.50
N PRO A 25 -18.42 19.72 41.04
CA PRO A 25 -17.17 19.09 40.58
C PRO A 25 -17.16 17.62 41.02
N LEU A 26 -17.06 16.72 40.02
CA LEU A 26 -16.77 15.32 40.28
C LEU A 26 -15.29 15.19 40.71
N THR A 27 -15.03 15.27 42.00
CA THR A 27 -13.75 14.87 42.59
C THR A 27 -13.71 13.34 42.71
N GLY A 28 -13.74 12.67 41.59
CA GLY A 28 -13.41 11.26 41.49
C GLY A 28 -11.92 11.11 41.29
N ARG A 29 -11.19 10.76 42.37
CA ARG A 29 -9.80 10.35 42.28
C ARG A 29 -9.75 9.09 41.39
N ALA A 30 -9.26 9.23 40.16
CA ALA A 30 -9.04 8.08 39.28
C ALA A 30 -8.04 7.14 39.95
N GLN A 31 -8.49 5.99 40.36
CA GLN A 31 -7.63 4.90 40.76
C GLN A 31 -6.92 4.40 39.50
N PRO A 32 -5.59 4.22 39.52
CA PRO A 32 -4.92 3.57 38.37
C PRO A 32 -5.49 2.16 38.24
N PHE A 33 -6.02 1.87 37.05
CA PHE A 33 -6.47 0.56 36.70
C PHE A 33 -5.21 -0.28 36.41
N ASP A 34 -4.67 -0.96 37.43
CA ASP A 34 -3.64 -1.97 37.25
C ASP A 34 -4.29 -3.19 36.58
N SER A 35 -4.45 -3.09 35.29
CA SER A 35 -4.94 -4.20 34.48
C SER A 35 -3.76 -5.16 34.17
N PRO A 36 -3.88 -6.44 34.54
CA PRO A 36 -2.87 -7.45 34.15
C PRO A 36 -2.61 -7.53 32.65
N LEU A 37 -3.54 -7.01 31.85
CA LEU A 37 -3.43 -6.96 30.38
C LEU A 37 -2.35 -6.00 29.87
N GLU A 38 -2.06 -4.90 30.59
CA GLU A 38 -1.00 -3.98 30.15
C GLU A 38 0.41 -4.59 30.33
N ALA A 39 0.60 -5.36 31.41
CA ALA A 39 1.88 -6.04 31.63
C ALA A 39 2.14 -7.14 30.57
N THR A 40 1.09 -7.80 30.10
CA THR A 40 1.20 -8.84 29.05
C THR A 40 1.44 -8.20 27.68
N GLY A 41 0.77 -7.07 27.40
CA GLY A 41 0.96 -6.33 26.15
C GLY A 41 2.37 -5.73 26.02
N ALA A 42 2.91 -5.18 27.10
CA ALA A 42 4.24 -4.62 27.14
C ALA A 42 5.34 -5.70 26.97
N ARG A 43 5.15 -6.89 27.55
CA ARG A 43 6.07 -8.03 27.35
C ARG A 43 6.04 -8.55 25.92
N LEU A 44 4.85 -8.69 25.32
CA LEU A 44 4.71 -9.12 23.93
C LEU A 44 5.31 -8.10 22.92
N ALA A 45 5.35 -6.83 23.29
CA ALA A 45 5.99 -5.80 22.46
C ALA A 45 7.54 -5.81 22.60
N GLN A 46 8.07 -6.17 23.77
CA GLN A 46 9.51 -6.28 23.99
C GLN A 46 10.12 -7.54 23.37
N ASP A 47 9.38 -8.66 23.31
CA ASP A 47 9.83 -9.88 22.65
C ASP A 47 9.77 -9.80 21.12
N ARG A 48 9.11 -8.79 20.57
CA ARG A 48 9.17 -8.41 19.15
C ARG A 48 10.28 -7.39 18.89
N GLN A 49 11.46 -7.65 19.39
CA GLN A 49 12.63 -6.93 18.87
C GLN A 49 12.68 -7.22 17.37
N PRO A 50 12.63 -6.19 16.51
CA PRO A 50 12.77 -6.43 15.07
C PRO A 50 14.11 -7.15 14.91
N ALA A 51 14.06 -8.37 14.42
CA ALA A 51 15.26 -9.08 14.04
C ALA A 51 16.08 -8.10 13.18
N ALA A 52 17.34 -7.89 13.54
CA ALA A 52 18.25 -7.12 12.71
C ALA A 52 18.03 -7.57 11.26
N PRO A 53 17.99 -6.66 10.28
CA PRO A 53 17.76 -7.05 8.89
C PRO A 53 18.80 -8.13 8.59
N ALA A 54 18.35 -9.37 8.50
CA ALA A 54 19.18 -10.47 8.08
C ALA A 54 19.79 -10.03 6.75
N ALA A 55 21.11 -10.09 6.64
CA ALA A 55 21.80 -9.84 5.39
C ALA A 55 20.97 -10.54 4.30
N GLN A 56 20.44 -9.76 3.34
CA GLN A 56 19.46 -10.26 2.39
C GLN A 56 20.11 -11.44 1.65
N ALA A 57 19.73 -12.64 2.06
CA ALA A 57 20.15 -13.84 1.36
C ALA A 57 19.69 -13.71 -0.10
N ALA A 58 20.55 -14.15 -1.01
CA ALA A 58 20.16 -14.28 -2.41
C ALA A 58 18.82 -15.02 -2.49
N PRO A 59 17.91 -14.63 -3.41
CA PRO A 59 16.59 -15.23 -3.50
C PRO A 59 16.71 -16.76 -3.56
N THR A 60 16.28 -17.42 -2.48
CA THR A 60 16.16 -18.87 -2.44
C THR A 60 14.83 -19.22 -3.08
N GLY A 61 14.86 -19.73 -4.26
CA GLY A 61 13.70 -20.17 -5.02
C GLY A 61 14.16 -20.77 -6.34
N ILE A 62 13.26 -21.37 -7.08
CA ILE A 62 13.55 -21.83 -8.43
C ILE A 62 13.76 -20.60 -9.29
N PRO A 63 14.98 -20.35 -9.84
CA PRO A 63 15.20 -19.24 -10.74
C PRO A 63 14.28 -19.43 -11.95
N VAL A 64 13.45 -18.44 -12.24
CA VAL A 64 12.61 -18.44 -13.42
C VAL A 64 13.08 -17.32 -14.33
N GLU A 65 13.81 -17.68 -15.39
CA GLU A 65 13.98 -16.81 -16.51
C GLU A 65 12.68 -16.88 -17.33
N ALA A 66 11.80 -15.93 -17.08
CA ALA A 66 10.53 -15.87 -17.79
C ALA A 66 10.51 -14.65 -18.72
N PRO A 67 10.02 -14.78 -19.95
CA PRO A 67 9.72 -13.63 -20.79
C PRO A 67 8.86 -12.62 -20.02
N GLY A 68 9.18 -11.35 -20.09
CA GLY A 68 8.42 -10.30 -19.41
C GLY A 68 9.04 -9.78 -18.11
N PHE A 69 10.22 -10.24 -17.73
CA PHE A 69 10.98 -9.71 -16.60
C PHE A 69 12.38 -9.28 -17.01
N THR A 70 12.88 -8.24 -16.36
CA THR A 70 14.27 -7.81 -16.45
C THR A 70 14.95 -8.13 -15.13
N GLY A 71 16.15 -8.71 -15.20
CA GLY A 71 16.91 -9.13 -14.01
C GLY A 71 16.51 -10.51 -13.50
N LYS A 72 17.02 -10.88 -12.31
CA LYS A 72 16.79 -12.20 -11.73
C LYS A 72 15.51 -12.20 -10.91
N THR A 73 14.62 -13.14 -11.18
CA THR A 73 13.40 -13.39 -10.43
C THR A 73 13.35 -14.84 -9.98
N ALA A 74 12.63 -15.10 -8.88
CA ALA A 74 12.36 -16.46 -8.43
C ALA A 74 10.87 -16.58 -8.05
N LEU A 75 10.27 -17.70 -8.41
CA LEU A 75 8.93 -18.06 -7.99
C LEU A 75 9.03 -19.03 -6.82
N LEU A 76 8.54 -18.63 -5.66
CA LEU A 76 8.63 -19.43 -4.43
C LEU A 76 7.47 -20.42 -4.27
N ASP A 77 6.31 -20.02 -4.75
CA ASP A 77 5.11 -20.83 -4.62
C ASP A 77 4.20 -20.58 -5.84
N THR A 78 3.75 -21.66 -6.45
CA THR A 78 2.87 -21.64 -7.63
C THR A 78 1.63 -22.51 -7.43
N THR A 79 1.33 -22.92 -6.19
CA THR A 79 0.18 -23.75 -5.90
C THR A 79 -1.12 -22.98 -6.15
N GLY A 80 -1.69 -23.17 -7.31
CA GLY A 80 -2.94 -22.56 -7.73
C GLY A 80 -2.77 -21.48 -8.79
N TYR A 81 -3.77 -21.36 -9.59
CA TYR A 81 -3.76 -20.49 -10.78
C TYR A 81 -3.73 -18.98 -10.47
N SER A 82 -3.93 -18.58 -9.23
CA SER A 82 -4.15 -17.17 -8.87
C SER A 82 -3.29 -16.66 -7.72
N ILE A 83 -2.55 -17.50 -7.02
CA ILE A 83 -1.74 -17.10 -5.87
C ILE A 83 -0.30 -17.54 -6.05
N GLY A 84 0.65 -16.64 -5.80
CA GLY A 84 2.07 -16.95 -5.82
C GLY A 84 2.88 -15.93 -5.04
N ARG A 85 4.12 -16.31 -4.73
CA ARG A 85 5.15 -15.42 -4.16
C ARG A 85 6.22 -15.17 -5.19
N ARG A 86 6.71 -13.95 -5.26
CA ARG A 86 7.78 -13.56 -6.18
C ARG A 86 8.84 -12.77 -5.45
N ILE A 87 10.09 -13.11 -5.74
CA ILE A 87 11.25 -12.38 -5.26
C ILE A 87 11.89 -11.69 -6.46
N PHE A 88 12.10 -10.40 -6.33
CA PHE A 88 12.87 -9.57 -7.26
C PHE A 88 14.22 -9.26 -6.64
N ALA A 89 15.31 -9.58 -7.34
CA ALA A 89 16.62 -9.06 -6.98
C ALA A 89 16.65 -7.52 -7.13
N PRO A 90 17.59 -6.81 -6.51
CA PRO A 90 17.71 -5.37 -6.71
C PRO A 90 17.72 -4.99 -8.19
N GLY A 91 16.91 -4.00 -8.57
CA GLY A 91 16.78 -3.55 -9.96
C GLY A 91 15.93 -4.44 -10.87
N SER A 92 15.40 -5.55 -10.39
CA SER A 92 14.57 -6.45 -11.20
C SER A 92 13.12 -5.99 -11.25
N HIS A 93 12.52 -6.01 -12.43
CA HIS A 93 11.14 -5.56 -12.65
C HIS A 93 10.51 -6.26 -13.87
N ASN A 94 9.24 -6.01 -14.14
CA ASN A 94 8.62 -6.42 -15.39
C ASN A 94 9.36 -5.76 -16.57
N ALA A 95 9.63 -6.53 -17.62
CA ALA A 95 10.23 -5.98 -18.83
C ALA A 95 9.26 -5.15 -19.67
N THR A 96 7.97 -5.35 -19.48
CA THR A 96 6.89 -4.69 -20.20
C THR A 96 5.80 -4.24 -19.23
N TRP A 97 5.03 -3.26 -19.62
CA TRP A 97 3.70 -3.07 -19.09
C TRP A 97 2.89 -4.34 -19.35
N HIS A 98 2.07 -4.75 -18.39
CA HIS A 98 1.21 -5.92 -18.56
C HIS A 98 -0.14 -5.69 -17.88
N MET A 99 -1.11 -6.53 -18.22
CA MET A 99 -2.43 -6.52 -17.58
C MET A 99 -2.97 -7.93 -17.42
N HIS A 100 -3.88 -8.08 -16.48
CA HIS A 100 -4.66 -9.28 -16.26
C HIS A 100 -6.12 -9.02 -16.60
N ALA A 101 -6.81 -10.02 -17.15
CA ALA A 101 -8.25 -9.92 -17.49
C ALA A 101 -9.11 -9.61 -16.25
N ALA A 102 -8.70 -10.12 -15.08
CA ALA A 102 -9.29 -9.79 -13.78
C ALA A 102 -8.27 -9.02 -12.91
N GLY A 103 -8.71 -8.50 -11.76
CA GLY A 103 -7.86 -7.71 -10.89
C GLY A 103 -6.71 -8.51 -10.25
N GLN A 104 -5.71 -7.79 -9.73
CA GLN A 104 -4.60 -8.37 -8.99
C GLN A 104 -4.43 -7.66 -7.64
N LEU A 105 -4.19 -8.46 -6.60
CA LEU A 105 -3.73 -7.98 -5.30
C LEU A 105 -2.24 -8.25 -5.14
N ILE A 106 -1.51 -7.32 -4.54
CA ILE A 106 -0.11 -7.45 -4.16
C ILE A 106 -0.01 -7.18 -2.66
N PHE A 107 0.74 -8.05 -1.97
CA PHE A 107 1.09 -7.92 -0.57
C PHE A 107 2.61 -7.85 -0.48
N ALA A 108 3.15 -6.72 -0.06
CA ALA A 108 4.58 -6.54 0.13
C ALA A 108 5.02 -7.24 1.42
N GLU A 109 5.94 -8.21 1.29
CA GLU A 109 6.40 -9.02 2.42
C GLU A 109 7.72 -8.52 3.00
N SER A 110 8.68 -8.23 2.14
CA SER A 110 10.01 -7.78 2.57
C SER A 110 10.73 -6.97 1.49
N GLY A 111 11.72 -6.19 1.90
CA GLY A 111 12.47 -5.32 1.01
C GLY A 111 11.65 -4.12 0.53
N ARG A 112 11.98 -3.56 -0.64
CA ARG A 112 11.28 -2.39 -1.18
C ARG A 112 10.92 -2.58 -2.63
N GLY A 113 9.60 -2.54 -2.89
CA GLY A 113 9.02 -2.68 -4.21
C GLY A 113 8.67 -1.36 -4.86
N ARG A 114 8.40 -1.42 -6.16
CA ARG A 114 7.80 -0.37 -6.98
C ARG A 114 6.62 -0.94 -7.75
N LEU A 115 5.58 -0.14 -7.87
CA LEU A 115 4.38 -0.43 -8.63
C LEU A 115 3.94 0.85 -9.35
N GLN A 116 3.57 0.72 -10.60
CA GLN A 116 2.87 1.80 -11.30
C GLN A 116 1.71 1.27 -12.11
N ILE A 117 0.56 1.88 -11.95
CA ILE A 117 -0.59 1.75 -12.84
C ILE A 117 -0.41 2.80 -13.94
N LYS A 118 -0.58 2.43 -15.20
CA LYS A 118 -0.40 3.33 -16.34
C LYS A 118 -1.29 4.57 -16.20
N GLY A 119 -0.69 5.74 -16.34
CA GLY A 119 -1.37 7.03 -16.13
C GLY A 119 -1.44 7.51 -14.68
N GLN A 120 -0.91 6.74 -13.72
CA GLN A 120 -0.82 7.14 -12.32
C GLN A 120 0.64 7.32 -11.89
N PRO A 121 0.90 8.06 -10.80
CA PRO A 121 2.24 8.14 -10.21
C PRO A 121 2.74 6.75 -9.79
N MET A 122 4.04 6.52 -9.93
CA MET A 122 4.70 5.35 -9.37
C MET A 122 4.60 5.38 -7.83
N ARG A 123 4.36 4.23 -7.23
CA ARG A 123 4.36 4.01 -5.77
C ARG A 123 5.50 3.10 -5.38
N GLU A 124 6.16 3.41 -4.29
CA GLU A 124 6.99 2.43 -3.58
C GLU A 124 6.14 1.63 -2.59
N LEU A 125 6.51 0.37 -2.40
CA LEU A 125 5.86 -0.56 -1.51
C LEU A 125 6.87 -1.00 -0.45
N ALA A 126 6.52 -0.80 0.82
CA ALA A 126 7.25 -1.27 1.99
C ALA A 126 6.58 -2.54 2.56
N PRO A 127 7.28 -3.32 3.39
CA PRO A 127 6.69 -4.48 4.06
C PRO A 127 5.40 -4.12 4.79
N GLY A 128 4.34 -4.91 4.54
CA GLY A 128 2.98 -4.68 5.06
C GLY A 128 2.08 -3.85 4.13
N ASP A 129 2.63 -3.20 3.11
CA ASP A 129 1.81 -2.50 2.13
C ASP A 129 1.05 -3.49 1.25
N THR A 130 -0.13 -3.04 0.83
CA THR A 130 -0.96 -3.76 -0.14
C THR A 130 -1.30 -2.86 -1.33
N ALA A 131 -1.50 -3.47 -2.48
CA ALA A 131 -1.97 -2.78 -3.66
C ALA A 131 -3.02 -3.61 -4.39
N TYR A 132 -4.05 -2.94 -4.88
CA TYR A 132 -5.03 -3.51 -5.79
C TYR A 132 -4.87 -2.89 -7.17
N ILE A 133 -4.76 -3.76 -8.17
CA ILE A 133 -4.73 -3.39 -9.58
C ILE A 133 -6.06 -3.84 -10.19
N PRO A 134 -6.87 -2.91 -10.74
CA PRO A 134 -8.14 -3.27 -11.35
C PRO A 134 -7.99 -4.17 -12.58
N ALA A 135 -9.05 -4.87 -12.93
CA ALA A 135 -9.12 -5.69 -14.15
C ALA A 135 -8.75 -4.88 -15.39
N SER A 136 -8.10 -5.53 -16.34
CA SER A 136 -7.73 -4.96 -17.65
C SER A 136 -6.92 -3.66 -17.57
N THR A 137 -6.17 -3.46 -16.48
CA THR A 137 -5.41 -2.24 -16.24
C THR A 137 -3.91 -2.50 -16.44
N MET A 138 -3.29 -1.74 -17.34
CA MET A 138 -1.85 -1.81 -17.58
C MET A 138 -1.08 -1.34 -16.35
N HIS A 139 -0.14 -2.17 -15.91
CA HIS A 139 0.71 -1.90 -14.75
C HIS A 139 2.05 -2.61 -14.89
N TRP A 140 2.96 -2.27 -14.03
CA TRP A 140 4.20 -3.00 -13.79
C TRP A 140 4.54 -2.98 -12.31
N HIS A 141 5.35 -3.94 -11.88
CA HIS A 141 5.91 -3.99 -10.52
C HIS A 141 7.31 -4.62 -10.54
N GLY A 142 8.05 -4.38 -9.48
CA GLY A 142 9.42 -4.87 -9.32
C GLY A 142 10.03 -4.39 -8.02
N SER A 143 11.34 -4.59 -7.87
CA SER A 143 12.13 -4.05 -6.76
C SER A 143 12.57 -2.61 -7.03
N THR A 144 13.09 -1.93 -6.00
CA THR A 144 13.87 -0.70 -6.20
C THR A 144 15.27 -1.05 -6.76
N PRO A 145 16.02 -0.06 -7.29
CA PRO A 145 17.39 -0.32 -7.77
C PRO A 145 18.34 -0.85 -6.70
N GLY A 146 18.15 -0.46 -5.43
CA GLY A 146 19.07 -0.76 -4.34
C GLY A 146 18.68 -1.92 -3.43
N GLU A 147 17.42 -2.37 -3.47
CA GLU A 147 16.93 -3.41 -2.57
C GLU A 147 16.16 -4.49 -3.31
N SER A 148 16.22 -5.73 -2.81
CA SER A 148 15.32 -6.79 -3.26
C SER A 148 13.89 -6.52 -2.82
N PHE A 149 12.94 -7.22 -3.41
CA PHE A 149 11.52 -7.12 -3.06
C PHE A 149 10.88 -8.50 -3.11
N THR A 150 10.23 -8.88 -2.02
CA THR A 150 9.39 -10.09 -1.96
C THR A 150 7.94 -9.68 -1.84
N MET A 151 7.11 -10.26 -2.66
CA MET A 151 5.67 -10.05 -2.61
C MET A 151 4.90 -11.35 -2.77
N THR A 152 3.76 -11.44 -2.11
CA THR A 152 2.67 -12.34 -2.49
C THR A 152 1.74 -11.61 -3.44
N PHE A 153 1.32 -12.28 -4.50
CA PHE A 153 0.30 -11.77 -5.41
C PHE A 153 -0.87 -12.73 -5.51
N VAL A 154 -2.05 -12.16 -5.69
CA VAL A 154 -3.28 -12.88 -6.02
C VAL A 154 -3.85 -12.28 -7.28
N THR A 155 -3.78 -13.01 -8.39
CA THR A 155 -4.46 -12.62 -9.63
C THR A 155 -5.83 -13.27 -9.65
N MET A 156 -6.88 -12.47 -9.74
CA MET A 156 -8.26 -12.93 -9.73
C MET A 156 -8.60 -13.53 -11.08
N GLY A 157 -9.20 -14.73 -11.07
CA GLY A 157 -9.58 -15.42 -12.29
C GLY A 157 -8.42 -16.09 -13.02
N ALA A 158 -8.77 -17.08 -13.86
CA ALA A 158 -7.84 -17.76 -14.75
C ALA A 158 -7.87 -17.05 -16.12
N GLY A 159 -6.78 -16.43 -16.49
CA GLY A 159 -6.65 -15.82 -17.81
C GLY A 159 -5.19 -15.50 -18.11
N PRO A 160 -4.84 -15.39 -19.38
CA PRO A 160 -3.48 -15.03 -19.77
C PRO A 160 -3.14 -13.61 -19.30
N THR A 161 -1.88 -13.40 -18.97
CA THR A 161 -1.31 -12.07 -18.82
C THR A 161 -1.08 -11.49 -20.22
N SER A 162 -1.69 -10.35 -20.49
CA SER A 162 -1.44 -9.62 -21.75
C SER A 162 -0.24 -8.69 -21.57
N GLN A 163 0.72 -8.79 -22.48
CA GLN A 163 1.91 -7.95 -22.52
C GLN A 163 1.65 -6.70 -23.35
N GLY A 164 2.14 -5.57 -22.89
CA GLY A 164 2.10 -4.28 -23.58
C GLY A 164 3.48 -3.85 -24.08
N GLU A 165 3.68 -2.54 -24.13
CA GLU A 165 4.93 -1.93 -24.54
C GLU A 165 6.08 -2.21 -23.55
N PRO A 166 7.34 -2.19 -24.01
CA PRO A 166 8.50 -2.29 -23.13
C PRO A 166 8.48 -1.22 -22.02
N LEU A 167 8.91 -1.61 -20.83
CA LEU A 167 9.14 -0.68 -19.73
C LEU A 167 10.51 -0.04 -19.94
N THR A 168 10.57 1.29 -20.01
CA THR A 168 11.83 2.00 -20.17
C THR A 168 12.47 2.32 -18.82
N ASP A 169 13.78 2.51 -18.80
CA ASP A 169 14.52 2.89 -17.61
C ASP A 169 14.02 4.21 -17.01
N GLU A 170 13.59 5.17 -17.85
CA GLU A 170 13.04 6.44 -17.37
C GLU A 170 11.77 6.23 -16.56
N VAL A 171 10.89 5.36 -17.02
CA VAL A 171 9.65 5.01 -16.30
C VAL A 171 9.99 4.25 -15.03
N TYR A 172 10.84 3.22 -15.12
CA TYR A 172 11.24 2.45 -13.97
C TYR A 172 11.92 3.30 -12.88
N LEU A 173 12.75 4.25 -13.28
CA LEU A 173 13.44 5.15 -12.36
C LEU A 173 12.59 6.34 -11.91
N GLY A 174 11.37 6.47 -12.40
CA GLY A 174 10.48 7.58 -12.03
C GLY A 174 10.95 8.93 -12.56
N ARG A 175 11.60 8.96 -13.72
CA ARG A 175 12.14 10.19 -14.34
C ARG A 175 11.17 10.82 -15.34
N LYS A 176 9.99 10.21 -15.50
CA LYS A 176 8.88 10.68 -16.35
C LYS A 176 7.59 10.73 -15.56
#